data_4b0b35211531cb76bf3deec0e3b2d40e
#
_entry.id   4b0b35211531cb76bf3deec0e3b2d40e
#
_cell.length_a   1.000
_cell.length_b   1.000
_cell.length_c   1.000
_cell.angle_alpha   90.00
_cell.angle_beta   90.00
_cell.angle_gamma   90.00
#
_symmetry.space_group_name_H-M   'P 1'
#
loop_
_entity.id
_entity.type
_entity.pdbx_description
1 polymer ?
#
loop_
_entity_poly.entity_id
_entity_poly.type
_entity_poly.pdbx_seq_one_letter_code
_entity_poly.pdbx_strand_id
1 'polypeptide(L)'
;MQIQGHYELQFEAVREAFAALFDDPQERGAALCIKVGGETVLDLWSGTADKDGTEAWHSDTIANLFSCTKTFTAVTALQLVAEGKLQLDAPVARYWPEFATAGKESVTLRQLLCHQAGLPALRELLAPEALYDWQTMVDALAAEAPWWTPGTGHGYAAITYGWLVGELLRRADGRGPGESIVARVAKPLGLDFHVGLADEEFHRVAHIARGKGNAGDAAAQRLLQVTMREPTAMTTRAFTNPPSVLTSTNKPEWRRMQQPAANGHGNARSLAGFYAGLLDGSLLESEMLEELTREHSLGDDKTLLTRTRFGLGCMLDQPDVANATYGLGPRAFGHPGAGGSIGFADPERDVAFGFVTNTLGPYVLMDPRAQKLARVLATCL
;
A
#
# COMPACT_ATOMS: atom_id res chain seq x y z
N MET A 1 -5.69 -6.33 27.97
CA MET A 1 -6.05 -7.17 26.81
C MET A 1 -5.02 -8.27 26.66
N GLN A 2 -5.37 -9.49 26.25
CA GLN A 2 -4.43 -10.61 26.17
C GLN A 2 -3.77 -10.63 24.81
N ILE A 3 -2.43 -10.53 24.76
CA ILE A 3 -1.64 -10.70 23.56
C ILE A 3 -1.55 -12.19 23.25
N GLN A 4 -1.86 -12.57 22.03
CA GLN A 4 -1.79 -13.95 21.52
C GLN A 4 -0.64 -14.08 20.52
N GLY A 5 -0.24 -15.32 20.21
CA GLY A 5 0.81 -15.63 19.28
C GLY A 5 2.09 -16.11 19.94
N HIS A 6 3.22 -15.98 19.26
CA HIS A 6 4.53 -16.41 19.75
C HIS A 6 5.61 -15.37 19.45
N TYR A 7 6.70 -15.41 20.19
CA TYR A 7 7.88 -14.59 19.97
C TYR A 7 9.11 -15.26 20.61
N GLU A 8 10.26 -14.98 20.08
CA GLU A 8 11.52 -15.36 20.70
C GLU A 8 11.88 -14.38 21.81
N LEU A 9 12.45 -14.86 22.92
CA LEU A 9 12.74 -14.07 24.13
C LEU A 9 13.58 -12.82 23.85
N GLN A 10 14.45 -12.85 22.85
CA GLN A 10 15.23 -11.70 22.39
C GLN A 10 14.33 -10.51 22.00
N PHE A 11 13.09 -10.75 21.57
CA PHE A 11 12.14 -9.74 21.10
C PHE A 11 11.03 -9.42 22.13
N GLU A 12 11.26 -9.74 23.42
CA GLU A 12 10.31 -9.41 24.51
C GLU A 12 9.96 -7.92 24.52
N ALA A 13 10.94 -7.03 24.32
CA ALA A 13 10.70 -5.58 24.28
C ALA A 13 9.74 -5.16 23.15
N VAL A 14 9.78 -5.85 22.00
CA VAL A 14 8.86 -5.60 20.89
C VAL A 14 7.45 -6.07 21.26
N ARG A 15 7.32 -7.24 21.91
CA ARG A 15 6.04 -7.74 22.43
C ARG A 15 5.43 -6.78 23.45
N GLU A 16 6.23 -6.23 24.37
CA GLU A 16 5.77 -5.22 25.33
C GLU A 16 5.32 -3.93 24.63
N ALA A 17 6.10 -3.45 23.66
CA ALA A 17 5.73 -2.29 22.86
C ALA A 17 4.44 -2.50 22.07
N PHE A 18 4.21 -3.72 21.53
CA PHE A 18 2.96 -4.10 20.89
C PHE A 18 1.78 -4.13 21.88
N ALA A 19 1.98 -4.71 23.06
CA ALA A 19 0.97 -4.73 24.12
C ALA A 19 0.56 -3.32 24.54
N ALA A 20 1.51 -2.40 24.66
CA ALA A 20 1.27 -1.01 25.06
C ALA A 20 0.44 -0.20 24.01
N LEU A 21 0.25 -0.70 22.79
CA LEU A 21 -0.69 -0.07 21.84
C LEU A 21 -2.12 -0.08 22.38
N PHE A 22 -2.49 -1.13 23.09
CA PHE A 22 -3.84 -1.33 23.62
C PHE A 22 -4.12 -0.60 24.95
N ASP A 23 -3.15 0.17 25.45
CA ASP A 23 -3.37 1.15 26.53
C ASP A 23 -4.19 2.35 26.00
N ASP A 24 -4.15 2.61 24.69
CA ASP A 24 -5.07 3.55 24.04
C ASP A 24 -6.44 2.87 23.85
N PRO A 25 -7.50 3.39 24.50
CA PRO A 25 -8.85 2.80 24.39
C PRO A 25 -9.43 2.88 22.97
N GLN A 26 -8.80 3.61 22.07
CA GLN A 26 -9.23 3.68 20.67
C GLN A 26 -8.64 2.54 19.81
N GLU A 27 -7.53 1.93 20.24
CA GLU A 27 -6.96 0.79 19.53
C GLU A 27 -7.87 -0.42 19.66
N ARG A 28 -8.41 -0.89 18.55
CA ARG A 28 -9.37 -1.98 18.53
C ARG A 28 -8.70 -3.32 18.37
N GLY A 29 -7.95 -3.48 17.29
CA GLY A 29 -7.26 -4.70 16.99
C GLY A 29 -6.07 -4.48 16.06
N ALA A 30 -5.06 -5.31 16.28
CA ALA A 30 -3.83 -5.28 15.48
C ALA A 30 -3.13 -6.63 15.46
N ALA A 31 -2.27 -6.81 14.46
CA ALA A 31 -1.35 -7.92 14.34
C ALA A 31 0.03 -7.42 13.90
N LEU A 32 1.08 -8.09 14.38
CA LEU A 32 2.48 -7.81 14.06
C LEU A 32 3.21 -9.10 13.74
N CYS A 33 3.88 -9.17 12.60
CA CYS A 33 4.75 -10.27 12.25
C CYS A 33 6.12 -9.74 11.82
N ILE A 34 7.18 -10.34 12.35
CA ILE A 34 8.57 -9.98 12.05
C ILE A 34 9.32 -11.25 11.67
N LYS A 35 10.07 -11.15 10.57
CA LYS A 35 11.01 -12.17 10.14
C LYS A 35 12.43 -11.59 10.12
N VAL A 36 13.39 -12.37 10.58
CA VAL A 36 14.82 -12.06 10.55
C VAL A 36 15.55 -13.25 9.93
N GLY A 37 16.36 -13.03 8.93
CA GLY A 37 17.03 -14.11 8.21
C GLY A 37 16.05 -15.12 7.59
N GLY A 38 14.87 -14.65 7.16
CA GLY A 38 13.80 -15.51 6.65
C GLY A 38 12.94 -16.21 7.71
N GLU A 39 13.39 -16.33 8.97
CA GLU A 39 12.67 -17.01 10.05
C GLU A 39 11.69 -16.08 10.76
N THR A 40 10.53 -16.60 11.15
CA THR A 40 9.53 -15.83 11.91
C THR A 40 9.94 -15.78 13.38
N VAL A 41 10.44 -14.64 13.83
CA VAL A 41 10.90 -14.41 15.21
C VAL A 41 9.80 -13.86 16.12
N LEU A 42 8.75 -13.28 15.53
CA LEU A 42 7.60 -12.73 16.26
C LEU A 42 6.36 -12.77 15.37
N ASP A 43 5.26 -13.26 15.93
CA ASP A 43 3.93 -13.28 15.31
C ASP A 43 2.86 -13.11 16.40
N LEU A 44 2.31 -11.90 16.51
CA LEU A 44 1.43 -11.47 17.58
C LEU A 44 0.14 -10.87 17.03
N TRP A 45 -0.95 -11.06 17.76
CA TRP A 45 -2.22 -10.38 17.50
C TRP A 45 -2.98 -10.15 18.81
N SER A 46 -3.86 -9.15 18.80
CA SER A 46 -4.73 -8.83 19.94
C SER A 46 -5.87 -7.92 19.52
N GLY A 47 -6.85 -7.80 20.40
CA GLY A 47 -7.95 -6.87 20.27
C GLY A 47 -9.18 -7.47 19.63
N THR A 48 -9.96 -6.65 18.95
CA THR A 48 -11.25 -7.01 18.35
C THR A 48 -11.31 -6.68 16.86
N ALA A 49 -11.98 -7.54 16.12
CA ALA A 49 -12.08 -7.44 14.66
C ALA A 49 -13.37 -6.76 14.18
N ASP A 50 -14.45 -6.81 14.97
CA ASP A 50 -15.77 -6.34 14.58
C ASP A 50 -16.01 -4.84 14.90
N LYS A 51 -17.15 -4.33 14.44
CA LYS A 51 -17.57 -2.95 14.67
C LYS A 51 -17.90 -2.69 16.15
N ASP A 52 -18.49 -3.66 16.81
CA ASP A 52 -19.05 -3.51 18.16
C ASP A 52 -18.03 -3.83 19.27
N GLY A 53 -16.87 -4.38 18.90
CA GLY A 53 -15.79 -4.74 19.83
C GLY A 53 -16.08 -6.02 20.62
N THR A 54 -16.83 -6.94 20.04
CA THR A 54 -17.26 -8.21 20.66
C THR A 54 -16.56 -9.42 20.10
N GLU A 55 -16.19 -9.39 18.82
CA GLU A 55 -15.47 -10.49 18.17
C GLU A 55 -13.95 -10.29 18.31
N ALA A 56 -13.27 -11.29 18.84
CA ALA A 56 -11.83 -11.23 19.01
C ALA A 56 -11.09 -11.18 17.68
N TRP A 57 -9.93 -10.54 17.67
CA TRP A 57 -8.96 -10.70 16.57
C TRP A 57 -8.34 -12.09 16.67
N HIS A 58 -8.45 -12.89 15.62
CA HIS A 58 -7.91 -14.24 15.52
C HIS A 58 -6.63 -14.28 14.67
N SER A 59 -5.95 -15.42 14.70
CA SER A 59 -4.73 -15.64 13.92
C SER A 59 -4.95 -15.54 12.40
N ASP A 60 -6.15 -15.84 11.92
CA ASP A 60 -6.55 -15.77 10.51
C ASP A 60 -7.34 -14.53 10.15
N THR A 61 -7.50 -13.57 11.08
CA THR A 61 -8.13 -12.28 10.78
C THR A 61 -7.32 -11.52 9.73
N ILE A 62 -8.00 -11.07 8.69
CA ILE A 62 -7.43 -10.22 7.63
C ILE A 62 -8.06 -8.83 7.71
N ALA A 63 -7.34 -7.84 7.22
CA ALA A 63 -7.85 -6.47 7.13
C ALA A 63 -7.57 -5.86 5.76
N ASN A 64 -8.27 -4.78 5.41
CA ASN A 64 -7.93 -3.98 4.25
C ASN A 64 -6.58 -3.28 4.49
N LEU A 65 -5.59 -3.58 3.65
CA LEU A 65 -4.21 -3.13 3.80
C LEU A 65 -3.93 -1.80 3.08
N PHE A 66 -4.93 -1.25 2.41
CA PHE A 66 -4.80 -0.01 1.64
C PHE A 66 -3.55 -0.03 0.73
N SER A 67 -2.74 1.00 0.81
CA SER A 67 -1.62 1.22 -0.11
C SER A 67 -0.46 0.25 0.03
N CYS A 68 -0.42 -0.60 1.07
CA CYS A 68 0.51 -1.74 1.09
C CYS A 68 0.33 -2.62 -0.17
N THR A 69 -0.86 -2.61 -0.77
CA THR A 69 -1.18 -3.32 -2.03
C THR A 69 -0.29 -2.89 -3.20
N LYS A 70 0.18 -1.63 -3.23
CA LYS A 70 0.93 -1.09 -4.37
C LYS A 70 2.24 -1.83 -4.64
N THR A 71 2.96 -2.21 -3.60
CA THR A 71 4.22 -2.94 -3.79
C THR A 71 3.99 -4.34 -4.37
N PHE A 72 2.92 -5.03 -3.96
CA PHE A 72 2.52 -6.30 -4.59
C PHE A 72 2.23 -6.12 -6.09
N THR A 73 1.53 -5.05 -6.43
CA THR A 73 1.22 -4.69 -7.82
C THR A 73 2.47 -4.39 -8.63
N ALA A 74 3.39 -3.61 -8.06
CA ALA A 74 4.67 -3.29 -8.70
C ALA A 74 5.52 -4.55 -8.93
N VAL A 75 5.64 -5.42 -7.93
CA VAL A 75 6.37 -6.68 -8.04
C VAL A 75 5.78 -7.56 -9.14
N THR A 76 4.44 -7.65 -9.22
CA THR A 76 3.78 -8.36 -10.32
C THR A 76 4.12 -7.77 -11.70
N ALA A 77 4.16 -6.43 -11.81
CA ALA A 77 4.58 -5.78 -13.05
C ALA A 77 6.05 -6.05 -13.39
N LEU A 78 6.94 -6.04 -12.39
CA LEU A 78 8.36 -6.32 -12.58
C LEU A 78 8.63 -7.78 -12.97
N GLN A 79 7.85 -8.74 -12.46
CA GLN A 79 7.89 -10.13 -12.92
C GLN A 79 7.51 -10.24 -14.41
N LEU A 80 6.50 -9.48 -14.85
CA LEU A 80 6.13 -9.42 -16.27
C LEU A 80 7.21 -8.72 -17.11
N VAL A 81 7.97 -7.79 -16.54
CA VAL A 81 9.14 -7.19 -17.17
C VAL A 81 10.26 -8.23 -17.32
N ALA A 82 10.57 -9.00 -16.29
CA ALA A 82 11.56 -10.07 -16.32
C ALA A 82 11.20 -11.15 -17.36
N GLU A 83 9.92 -11.43 -17.55
CA GLU A 83 9.40 -12.33 -18.61
C GLU A 83 9.40 -11.71 -20.02
N GLY A 84 9.78 -10.44 -20.19
CA GLY A 84 9.74 -9.73 -21.46
C GLY A 84 8.34 -9.35 -21.97
N LYS A 85 7.30 -9.55 -21.16
CA LYS A 85 5.91 -9.21 -21.50
C LYS A 85 5.63 -7.69 -21.35
N LEU A 86 6.34 -7.03 -20.46
CA LEU A 86 6.36 -5.58 -20.28
C LEU A 86 7.80 -5.06 -20.39
N GLN A 87 7.96 -3.76 -20.58
CA GLN A 87 9.25 -3.08 -20.55
C GLN A 87 9.09 -1.79 -19.76
N LEU A 88 10.00 -1.53 -18.81
CA LEU A 88 9.93 -0.37 -17.92
C LEU A 88 9.92 0.96 -18.69
N ASP A 89 10.73 1.07 -19.73
CA ASP A 89 10.97 2.31 -20.48
C ASP A 89 10.23 2.36 -21.82
N ALA A 90 9.44 1.33 -22.15
CA ALA A 90 8.55 1.40 -23.30
C ALA A 90 7.32 2.27 -22.98
N PRO A 91 6.80 3.00 -23.97
CA PRO A 91 5.54 3.71 -23.82
C PRO A 91 4.39 2.78 -23.42
N VAL A 92 3.60 3.20 -22.44
CA VAL A 92 2.35 2.52 -22.02
C VAL A 92 1.45 2.25 -23.22
N ALA A 93 1.39 3.19 -24.15
CA ALA A 93 0.65 3.13 -25.40
C ALA A 93 0.96 1.88 -26.26
N ARG A 94 2.12 1.27 -26.10
CA ARG A 94 2.48 0.01 -26.74
C ARG A 94 1.57 -1.15 -26.33
N TYR A 95 1.13 -1.14 -25.10
CA TYR A 95 0.31 -2.18 -24.48
C TYR A 95 -1.15 -1.76 -24.35
N TRP A 96 -1.37 -0.45 -24.25
CA TRP A 96 -2.66 0.19 -24.09
C TRP A 96 -2.80 1.35 -25.09
N PRO A 97 -3.14 1.06 -26.38
CA PRO A 97 -3.17 2.08 -27.46
C PRO A 97 -4.07 3.28 -27.16
N GLU A 98 -5.21 3.06 -26.49
CA GLU A 98 -6.17 4.11 -26.14
C GLU A 98 -5.58 5.14 -25.16
N PHE A 99 -4.51 4.78 -24.46
CA PHE A 99 -3.78 5.68 -23.57
C PHE A 99 -2.97 6.76 -24.31
N ALA A 100 -2.67 6.55 -25.61
CA ALA A 100 -1.87 7.45 -26.44
C ALA A 100 -2.63 8.72 -26.84
N THR A 101 -3.19 9.45 -25.88
CA THR A 101 -3.94 10.69 -26.10
C THR A 101 -3.55 11.75 -25.08
N ALA A 102 -3.92 13.00 -25.36
CA ALA A 102 -3.79 14.13 -24.43
C ALA A 102 -2.35 14.34 -23.88
N GLY A 103 -1.31 14.05 -24.69
CA GLY A 103 0.10 14.25 -24.34
C GLY A 103 0.72 13.10 -23.50
N LYS A 104 0.13 11.88 -23.58
CA LYS A 104 0.61 10.70 -22.85
C LYS A 104 1.35 9.68 -23.74
N GLU A 105 1.61 9.98 -24.99
CA GLU A 105 2.16 9.06 -25.99
C GLU A 105 3.50 8.44 -25.55
N SER A 106 4.28 9.17 -24.77
CA SER A 106 5.61 8.76 -24.29
C SER A 106 5.65 8.33 -22.83
N VAL A 107 4.51 8.34 -22.11
CA VAL A 107 4.47 7.90 -20.70
C VAL A 107 4.87 6.44 -20.61
N THR A 108 5.80 6.13 -19.70
CA THR A 108 6.34 4.77 -19.52
C THR A 108 5.78 4.06 -18.29
N LEU A 109 5.91 2.72 -18.24
CA LEU A 109 5.57 1.95 -17.05
C LEU A 109 6.39 2.43 -15.83
N ARG A 110 7.68 2.76 -16.01
CA ARG A 110 8.53 3.34 -14.96
C ARG A 110 7.88 4.58 -14.34
N GLN A 111 7.40 5.51 -15.17
CA GLN A 111 6.77 6.73 -14.70
C GLN A 111 5.43 6.49 -13.97
N LEU A 112 4.68 5.45 -14.36
CA LEU A 112 3.51 5.03 -13.60
C LEU A 112 3.89 4.50 -12.22
N LEU A 113 4.88 3.60 -12.16
CA LEU A 113 5.30 2.93 -10.92
C LEU A 113 5.89 3.91 -9.89
N CYS A 114 6.60 4.97 -10.34
CA CYS A 114 7.20 5.97 -9.45
C CYS A 114 6.41 7.29 -9.36
N HIS A 115 5.13 7.30 -9.75
CA HIS A 115 4.21 8.43 -9.62
C HIS A 115 4.57 9.68 -10.44
N GLN A 116 5.30 9.53 -11.54
CA GLN A 116 5.74 10.65 -12.41
C GLN A 116 4.84 10.88 -13.63
N ALA A 117 3.83 10.06 -13.85
CA ALA A 117 2.99 10.12 -15.04
C ALA A 117 2.03 11.32 -15.12
N GLY A 118 1.85 12.07 -14.02
CA GLY A 118 0.94 13.21 -14.00
C GLY A 118 -0.54 12.86 -13.92
N LEU A 119 -0.89 11.65 -13.48
CA LEU A 119 -2.26 11.13 -13.49
C LEU A 119 -2.78 10.73 -12.08
N PRO A 120 -2.63 11.58 -11.04
CA PRO A 120 -3.09 11.21 -9.71
C PRO A 120 -4.60 11.34 -9.53
N ALA A 121 -5.30 12.04 -10.43
CA ALA A 121 -6.71 12.38 -10.32
C ALA A 121 -7.37 12.57 -11.70
N LEU A 122 -8.68 12.46 -11.74
CA LEU A 122 -9.53 12.79 -12.90
C LEU A 122 -10.14 14.19 -12.73
N ARG A 123 -10.15 14.98 -13.81
CA ARG A 123 -10.78 16.32 -13.84
C ARG A 123 -12.29 16.21 -13.92
N GLU A 124 -12.80 15.28 -14.72
CA GLU A 124 -14.22 15.00 -14.78
C GLU A 124 -14.69 14.30 -13.50
N LEU A 125 -15.81 14.75 -12.94
CA LEU A 125 -16.44 14.11 -11.80
C LEU A 125 -17.19 12.88 -12.25
N LEU A 126 -16.84 11.74 -11.68
CA LEU A 126 -17.51 10.48 -11.95
C LEU A 126 -18.58 10.18 -10.91
N ALA A 127 -19.58 9.41 -11.30
CA ALA A 127 -20.58 8.88 -10.39
C ALA A 127 -19.94 7.90 -9.40
N PRO A 128 -20.48 7.74 -8.18
CA PRO A 128 -19.93 6.82 -7.17
C PRO A 128 -19.76 5.38 -7.65
N GLU A 129 -20.66 4.92 -8.53
CA GLU A 129 -20.67 3.57 -9.10
C GLU A 129 -19.50 3.30 -10.04
N ALA A 130 -18.92 4.34 -10.64
CA ALA A 130 -17.74 4.24 -11.50
C ALA A 130 -16.55 3.61 -10.75
N LEU A 131 -16.46 3.78 -9.42
CA LEU A 131 -15.44 3.13 -8.60
C LEU A 131 -15.40 1.61 -8.80
N TYR A 132 -16.54 0.98 -9.04
CA TYR A 132 -16.69 -0.47 -9.16
C TYR A 132 -16.73 -0.96 -10.62
N ASP A 133 -16.70 -0.03 -11.58
CA ASP A 133 -16.66 -0.34 -13.02
C ASP A 133 -15.25 -0.14 -13.56
N TRP A 134 -14.55 -1.27 -13.78
CA TRP A 134 -13.17 -1.25 -14.29
C TRP A 134 -13.04 -0.50 -15.61
N GLN A 135 -13.95 -0.76 -16.55
CA GLN A 135 -13.85 -0.18 -17.89
C GLN A 135 -14.09 1.33 -17.88
N THR A 136 -15.10 1.79 -17.13
CA THR A 136 -15.36 3.22 -16.94
C THR A 136 -14.14 3.96 -16.41
N MET A 137 -13.46 3.41 -15.41
CA MET A 137 -12.25 4.03 -14.84
C MET A 137 -11.07 4.00 -15.81
N VAL A 138 -10.87 2.92 -16.52
CA VAL A 138 -9.80 2.78 -17.52
C VAL A 138 -10.00 3.75 -18.67
N ASP A 139 -11.22 3.87 -19.20
CA ASP A 139 -11.56 4.80 -20.30
C ASP A 139 -11.38 6.26 -19.84
N ALA A 140 -11.83 6.61 -18.64
CA ALA A 140 -11.64 7.94 -18.09
C ALA A 140 -10.15 8.30 -17.94
N LEU A 141 -9.32 7.36 -17.47
CA LEU A 141 -7.87 7.58 -17.34
C LEU A 141 -7.16 7.61 -18.69
N ALA A 142 -7.63 6.83 -19.67
CA ALA A 142 -7.11 6.92 -21.04
C ALA A 142 -7.39 8.27 -21.66
N ALA A 143 -8.55 8.89 -21.41
CA ALA A 143 -8.92 10.21 -21.91
C ALA A 143 -8.30 11.37 -21.11
N GLU A 144 -7.93 11.17 -19.83
CA GLU A 144 -7.44 12.21 -18.93
C GLU A 144 -6.10 12.80 -19.41
N ALA A 145 -5.98 14.13 -19.38
CA ALA A 145 -4.72 14.83 -19.63
C ALA A 145 -3.85 14.84 -18.36
N PRO A 146 -2.51 14.71 -18.46
CA PRO A 146 -1.65 14.84 -17.30
C PRO A 146 -1.82 16.19 -16.58
N TRP A 147 -1.75 16.19 -15.26
CA TRP A 147 -1.80 17.42 -14.45
C TRP A 147 -0.48 18.20 -14.48
N TRP A 148 0.59 17.55 -14.87
CA TRP A 148 1.91 18.15 -15.18
C TRP A 148 2.58 17.31 -16.26
N THR A 149 3.58 17.87 -16.93
CA THR A 149 4.36 17.15 -17.93
C THR A 149 4.98 15.90 -17.33
N PRO A 150 4.68 14.70 -17.84
CA PRO A 150 5.25 13.44 -17.31
C PRO A 150 6.77 13.51 -17.20
N GLY A 151 7.31 13.01 -16.08
CA GLY A 151 8.75 13.01 -15.79
C GLY A 151 9.32 14.31 -15.21
N THR A 152 8.56 15.43 -15.16
CA THR A 152 9.08 16.72 -14.63
C THR A 152 8.82 16.91 -13.12
N GLY A 153 8.21 15.94 -12.48
CA GLY A 153 7.90 15.92 -11.06
C GLY A 153 7.03 14.74 -10.75
N HIS A 154 6.66 14.56 -9.48
CA HIS A 154 5.81 13.47 -9.06
C HIS A 154 4.67 13.93 -8.16
N GLY A 155 3.66 13.09 -8.06
CA GLY A 155 2.52 13.24 -7.18
C GLY A 155 1.81 11.92 -7.04
N TYR A 156 1.64 11.50 -5.81
CA TYR A 156 1.15 10.19 -5.43
C TYR A 156 -0.20 9.87 -6.07
N ALA A 157 -0.23 8.88 -6.93
CA ALA A 157 -1.45 8.35 -7.54
C ALA A 157 -2.14 7.41 -6.53
N ALA A 158 -2.87 8.00 -5.58
CA ALA A 158 -3.40 7.29 -4.41
C ALA A 158 -4.28 6.10 -4.81
N ILE A 159 -5.19 6.33 -5.76
CA ILE A 159 -6.17 5.34 -6.22
C ILE A 159 -5.98 5.03 -7.71
N THR A 160 -5.73 6.05 -8.54
CA THR A 160 -5.59 5.87 -9.99
C THR A 160 -4.47 4.91 -10.37
N TYR A 161 -3.43 4.77 -9.54
CA TYR A 161 -2.36 3.78 -9.68
C TYR A 161 -2.89 2.37 -9.96
N GLY A 162 -3.97 1.97 -9.27
CA GLY A 162 -4.53 0.63 -9.41
C GLY A 162 -5.06 0.34 -10.81
N TRP A 163 -5.78 1.28 -11.41
CA TRP A 163 -6.25 1.12 -12.79
C TRP A 163 -5.14 1.32 -13.81
N LEU A 164 -4.25 2.29 -13.58
CA LEU A 164 -3.14 2.57 -14.51
C LEU A 164 -2.19 1.38 -14.65
N VAL A 165 -1.68 0.87 -13.52
CA VAL A 165 -0.77 -0.29 -13.53
C VAL A 165 -1.56 -1.59 -13.75
N GLY A 166 -2.73 -1.73 -13.10
CA GLY A 166 -3.57 -2.92 -13.21
C GLY A 166 -4.05 -3.21 -14.62
N GLU A 167 -4.32 -2.17 -15.44
CA GLU A 167 -4.68 -2.38 -16.85
C GLU A 167 -3.51 -2.96 -17.66
N LEU A 168 -2.28 -2.55 -17.35
CA LEU A 168 -1.10 -3.15 -17.96
C LEU A 168 -0.91 -4.61 -17.52
N LEU A 169 -1.16 -4.92 -16.23
CA LEU A 169 -1.15 -6.32 -15.78
C LEU A 169 -2.19 -7.14 -16.53
N ARG A 170 -3.42 -6.65 -16.64
CA ARG A 170 -4.52 -7.33 -17.33
C ARG A 170 -4.18 -7.62 -18.79
N ARG A 171 -3.62 -6.64 -19.49
CA ARG A 171 -3.25 -6.78 -20.91
C ARG A 171 -2.04 -7.69 -21.12
N ALA A 172 -1.05 -7.65 -20.25
CA ALA A 172 0.18 -8.43 -20.38
C ALA A 172 0.06 -9.87 -19.87
N ASP A 173 -0.77 -10.11 -18.84
CA ASP A 173 -0.92 -11.41 -18.21
C ASP A 173 -2.19 -12.16 -18.64
N GLY A 174 -3.20 -11.46 -19.18
CA GLY A 174 -4.48 -12.02 -19.62
C GLY A 174 -5.44 -12.38 -18.48
N ARG A 175 -5.08 -12.08 -17.22
CA ARG A 175 -5.89 -12.26 -16.01
C ARG A 175 -6.40 -10.92 -15.51
N GLY A 176 -7.41 -10.94 -14.63
CA GLY A 176 -7.73 -9.76 -13.83
C GLY A 176 -6.52 -9.33 -12.98
N PRO A 177 -6.37 -8.03 -12.66
CA PRO A 177 -5.16 -7.56 -11.97
C PRO A 177 -4.99 -8.18 -10.58
N GLY A 178 -6.08 -8.42 -9.84
CA GLY A 178 -6.03 -9.12 -8.56
C GLY A 178 -5.65 -10.59 -8.70
N GLU A 179 -6.22 -11.28 -9.70
CA GLU A 179 -5.88 -12.66 -10.02
C GLU A 179 -4.39 -12.81 -10.39
N SER A 180 -3.86 -11.84 -11.14
CA SER A 180 -2.45 -11.79 -11.52
C SER A 180 -1.54 -11.70 -10.28
N ILE A 181 -1.86 -10.78 -9.35
CA ILE A 181 -1.12 -10.60 -8.10
C ILE A 181 -1.17 -11.89 -7.26
N VAL A 182 -2.35 -12.46 -7.08
CA VAL A 182 -2.51 -13.69 -6.30
C VAL A 182 -1.73 -14.85 -6.93
N ALA A 183 -1.84 -15.06 -8.24
CA ALA A 183 -1.19 -16.17 -8.93
C ALA A 183 0.34 -16.05 -8.94
N ARG A 184 0.88 -14.83 -9.03
CA ARG A 184 2.30 -14.58 -9.20
C ARG A 184 3.04 -14.31 -7.91
N VAL A 185 2.36 -13.74 -6.91
CA VAL A 185 2.98 -13.31 -5.66
C VAL A 185 2.44 -14.08 -4.46
N ALA A 186 1.12 -14.03 -4.22
CA ALA A 186 0.57 -14.59 -2.99
C ALA A 186 0.66 -16.12 -2.96
N LYS A 187 0.19 -16.79 -4.01
CA LYS A 187 0.13 -18.25 -4.08
C LYS A 187 1.51 -18.94 -4.01
N PRO A 188 2.55 -18.48 -4.72
CA PRO A 188 3.88 -19.12 -4.65
C PRO A 188 4.49 -19.11 -3.24
N LEU A 189 4.21 -18.06 -2.46
CA LEU A 189 4.71 -17.90 -1.09
C LEU A 189 3.71 -18.38 -0.01
N GLY A 190 2.55 -18.90 -0.40
CA GLY A 190 1.49 -19.31 0.55
C GLY A 190 0.94 -18.15 1.39
N LEU A 191 0.92 -16.92 0.85
CA LEU A 191 0.45 -15.74 1.57
C LEU A 191 -1.08 -15.66 1.57
N ASP A 192 -1.63 -15.38 2.74
CA ASP A 192 -3.04 -15.05 2.91
C ASP A 192 -3.28 -13.59 2.50
N PHE A 193 -3.25 -13.34 1.19
CA PHE A 193 -3.39 -12.01 0.60
C PHE A 193 -4.28 -12.07 -0.65
N HIS A 194 -5.23 -11.16 -0.72
CA HIS A 194 -6.27 -11.11 -1.74
C HIS A 194 -6.44 -9.71 -2.30
N VAL A 195 -6.71 -9.61 -3.61
CA VAL A 195 -7.21 -8.41 -4.28
C VAL A 195 -8.43 -8.82 -5.09
N GLY A 196 -9.61 -8.42 -4.65
CA GLY A 196 -10.87 -9.04 -5.04
C GLY A 196 -11.15 -10.26 -4.16
N LEU A 197 -11.70 -10.00 -2.98
CA LEU A 197 -11.94 -11.02 -1.96
C LEU A 197 -13.23 -11.80 -2.26
N ALA A 198 -13.19 -13.11 -2.14
CA ALA A 198 -14.37 -13.97 -2.24
C ALA A 198 -15.29 -13.80 -1.01
N ASP A 199 -16.59 -13.96 -1.20
CA ASP A 199 -17.59 -13.73 -0.14
C ASP A 199 -17.42 -14.62 1.06
N GLU A 200 -16.93 -15.85 0.85
CA GLU A 200 -16.64 -16.85 1.88
C GLU A 200 -15.60 -16.35 2.89
N GLU A 201 -14.74 -15.40 2.49
CA GLU A 201 -13.70 -14.82 3.33
C GLU A 201 -14.17 -13.62 4.16
N PHE A 202 -15.38 -13.11 3.91
CA PHE A 202 -15.86 -11.88 4.54
C PHE A 202 -16.02 -12.00 6.06
N HIS A 203 -16.24 -13.20 6.57
CA HIS A 203 -16.45 -13.48 7.99
C HIS A 203 -15.22 -13.18 8.85
N ARG A 204 -14.01 -13.24 8.27
CA ARG A 204 -12.75 -12.98 8.98
C ARG A 204 -12.12 -11.60 8.67
N VAL A 205 -12.84 -10.74 7.93
CA VAL A 205 -12.36 -9.40 7.61
C VAL A 205 -12.62 -8.44 8.76
N ALA A 206 -11.56 -7.89 9.34
CA ALA A 206 -11.67 -6.89 10.38
C ALA A 206 -12.36 -5.61 9.87
N HIS A 207 -13.30 -5.10 10.68
CA HIS A 207 -14.02 -3.87 10.41
C HIS A 207 -13.10 -2.66 10.62
N ILE A 208 -12.88 -1.89 9.57
CA ILE A 208 -12.08 -0.67 9.62
C ILE A 208 -12.82 0.44 10.36
N ALA A 209 -12.22 0.99 11.40
CA ALA A 209 -12.74 2.10 12.18
C ALA A 209 -11.79 3.29 12.17
N ARG A 210 -12.32 4.51 12.24
CA ARG A 210 -11.50 5.71 12.39
C ARG A 210 -11.22 5.99 13.85
N GLY A 211 -9.97 6.23 14.21
CA GLY A 211 -9.59 6.80 15.51
C GLY A 211 -10.20 8.19 15.70
N LYS A 212 -10.46 8.58 16.94
CA LYS A 212 -11.08 9.86 17.30
C LYS A 212 -10.04 10.81 17.92
N GLY A 213 -10.22 12.11 17.70
CA GLY A 213 -9.58 13.15 18.51
C GLY A 213 -8.13 13.51 18.20
N ASN A 214 -7.48 12.85 17.25
CA ASN A 214 -6.13 13.24 16.82
C ASN A 214 -6.19 13.99 15.48
N ALA A 215 -5.58 15.18 15.45
CA ALA A 215 -5.53 16.02 14.24
C ALA A 215 -4.47 15.57 13.22
N GLY A 216 -3.70 14.53 13.54
CA GLY A 216 -2.57 14.08 12.72
C GLY A 216 -1.37 15.02 12.78
N ASP A 217 -0.43 14.78 11.87
CA ASP A 217 0.73 15.64 11.67
C ASP A 217 0.45 16.84 10.76
N ALA A 218 1.44 17.69 10.55
CA ALA A 218 1.33 18.88 9.72
C ALA A 218 0.97 18.57 8.25
N ALA A 219 1.39 17.40 7.74
CA ALA A 219 1.05 16.97 6.38
C ALA A 219 -0.44 16.58 6.30
N ALA A 220 -0.94 15.83 7.28
CA ALA A 220 -2.36 15.46 7.37
C ALA A 220 -3.26 16.69 7.52
N GLN A 221 -2.85 17.66 8.33
CA GLN A 221 -3.59 18.92 8.50
C GLN A 221 -3.65 19.74 7.19
N ARG A 222 -2.52 19.84 6.46
CA ARG A 222 -2.51 20.50 5.14
C ARG A 222 -3.42 19.81 4.13
N LEU A 223 -3.31 18.48 4.04
CA LEU A 223 -4.13 17.67 3.14
C LEU A 223 -5.62 17.86 3.44
N LEU A 224 -6.01 17.78 4.72
CA LEU A 224 -7.38 18.01 5.17
C LEU A 224 -7.85 19.43 4.83
N GLN A 225 -7.03 20.45 5.07
CA GLN A 225 -7.36 21.84 4.77
C GLN A 225 -7.63 22.06 3.27
N VAL A 226 -6.79 21.53 2.38
CA VAL A 226 -7.01 21.61 0.94
C VAL A 226 -8.27 20.85 0.53
N THR A 227 -8.45 19.64 1.02
CA THR A 227 -9.63 18.82 0.72
C THR A 227 -10.94 19.50 1.13
N MET A 228 -10.95 20.23 2.25
CA MET A 228 -12.13 20.94 2.71
C MET A 228 -12.40 22.28 1.99
N ARG A 229 -11.35 22.99 1.57
CA ARG A 229 -11.49 24.35 1.03
C ARG A 229 -11.46 24.41 -0.49
N GLU A 230 -10.84 23.42 -1.14
CA GLU A 230 -10.57 23.41 -2.58
C GLU A 230 -11.11 22.12 -3.22
N PRO A 231 -12.44 21.99 -3.39
CA PRO A 231 -13.05 20.76 -3.90
C PRO A 231 -12.64 20.39 -5.32
N THR A 232 -12.17 21.35 -6.11
CA THR A 232 -11.70 21.13 -7.49
C THR A 232 -10.19 20.93 -7.59
N ALA A 233 -9.45 21.09 -6.50
CA ALA A 233 -8.01 20.87 -6.50
C ALA A 233 -7.68 19.41 -6.87
N MET A 234 -6.57 19.22 -7.57
CA MET A 234 -6.05 17.91 -7.95
C MET A 234 -5.92 16.99 -6.72
N THR A 235 -5.34 17.50 -5.65
CA THR A 235 -5.20 16.79 -4.37
C THR A 235 -6.55 16.27 -3.84
N THR A 236 -7.58 17.13 -3.81
CA THR A 236 -8.91 16.74 -3.38
C THR A 236 -9.47 15.63 -4.27
N ARG A 237 -9.41 15.81 -5.58
CA ARG A 237 -9.91 14.84 -6.55
C ARG A 237 -9.18 13.50 -6.48
N ALA A 238 -7.89 13.49 -6.18
CA ALA A 238 -7.11 12.26 -6.04
C ALA A 238 -7.64 11.31 -4.94
N PHE A 239 -8.37 11.84 -3.95
CA PHE A 239 -8.93 11.07 -2.83
C PHE A 239 -10.47 10.99 -2.85
N THR A 240 -11.13 11.81 -3.64
CA THR A 240 -12.60 11.92 -3.59
C THR A 240 -13.29 11.71 -4.94
N ASN A 241 -12.57 11.40 -6.01
CA ASN A 241 -13.13 11.17 -7.34
C ASN A 241 -12.64 9.84 -7.94
N PRO A 242 -13.49 8.82 -8.08
CA PRO A 242 -14.93 8.81 -7.75
C PRO A 242 -15.22 8.98 -6.25
N PRO A 243 -16.39 9.50 -5.89
CA PRO A 243 -16.83 9.55 -4.50
C PRO A 243 -16.82 8.17 -3.84
N SER A 244 -16.76 8.13 -2.51
CA SER A 244 -16.84 6.91 -1.71
C SER A 244 -15.55 6.08 -1.58
N VAL A 245 -14.45 6.41 -2.25
CA VAL A 245 -13.17 5.68 -2.08
C VAL A 245 -12.80 5.50 -0.61
N LEU A 246 -12.84 6.59 0.18
CA LEU A 246 -12.45 6.55 1.60
C LEU A 246 -13.55 6.03 2.54
N THR A 247 -14.77 5.84 2.07
CA THR A 247 -15.94 5.45 2.90
C THR A 247 -16.47 4.07 2.57
N SER A 248 -15.87 3.38 1.61
CA SER A 248 -16.39 2.11 1.10
C SER A 248 -15.69 0.88 1.66
N THR A 249 -14.60 1.01 2.41
CA THR A 249 -13.72 -0.09 2.82
C THR A 249 -14.41 -1.26 3.54
N ASN A 250 -15.51 -0.99 4.24
CA ASN A 250 -16.30 -2.03 4.91
C ASN A 250 -17.45 -2.59 4.06
N LYS A 251 -17.64 -2.09 2.84
CA LYS A 251 -18.73 -2.55 1.96
C LYS A 251 -18.34 -3.83 1.21
N PRO A 252 -19.30 -4.75 1.00
CA PRO A 252 -19.06 -5.95 0.20
C PRO A 252 -18.52 -5.65 -1.21
N GLU A 253 -19.04 -4.61 -1.87
CA GLU A 253 -18.61 -4.21 -3.22
C GLU A 253 -17.13 -3.83 -3.25
N TRP A 254 -16.64 -3.11 -2.22
CA TRP A 254 -15.22 -2.80 -2.08
C TRP A 254 -14.38 -4.05 -1.93
N ARG A 255 -14.81 -5.02 -1.13
CA ARG A 255 -14.08 -6.26 -0.89
C ARG A 255 -13.97 -7.09 -2.16
N ARG A 256 -15.03 -7.13 -3.00
CA ARG A 256 -15.09 -7.91 -4.24
C ARG A 256 -14.30 -7.27 -5.39
N MET A 257 -14.15 -5.93 -5.42
CA MET A 257 -13.49 -5.28 -6.54
C MET A 257 -12.00 -5.59 -6.58
N GLN A 258 -11.42 -5.62 -7.77
CA GLN A 258 -9.98 -5.78 -7.96
C GLN A 258 -9.33 -4.41 -8.17
N GLN A 259 -9.01 -3.71 -7.08
CA GLN A 259 -8.38 -2.39 -7.12
C GLN A 259 -6.94 -2.46 -6.55
N PRO A 260 -5.92 -2.73 -7.39
CA PRO A 260 -4.58 -3.11 -6.94
C PRO A 260 -3.72 -1.94 -6.44
N ALA A 261 -4.33 -0.85 -5.97
CA ALA A 261 -3.63 0.21 -5.23
C ALA A 261 -4.07 0.32 -3.76
N ALA A 262 -5.27 -0.22 -3.41
CA ALA A 262 -5.86 0.12 -2.12
C ALA A 262 -6.75 -0.95 -1.47
N ASN A 263 -7.16 -2.01 -2.19
CA ASN A 263 -8.06 -2.99 -1.59
C ASN A 263 -7.47 -4.39 -1.39
N GLY A 264 -6.15 -4.50 -1.30
CA GLY A 264 -5.52 -5.72 -0.80
C GLY A 264 -6.04 -6.04 0.61
N HIS A 265 -6.48 -7.27 0.82
CA HIS A 265 -6.86 -7.82 2.12
C HIS A 265 -5.85 -8.88 2.52
N GLY A 266 -5.37 -8.82 3.74
CA GLY A 266 -4.36 -9.76 4.26
C GLY A 266 -4.06 -9.52 5.73
N ASN A 267 -3.10 -10.24 6.25
CA ASN A 267 -2.66 -10.19 7.65
C ASN A 267 -1.18 -9.77 7.77
N ALA A 268 -0.68 -9.64 8.99
CA ALA A 268 0.71 -9.23 9.23
C ALA A 268 1.73 -10.24 8.69
N ARG A 269 1.41 -11.55 8.74
CA ARG A 269 2.25 -12.61 8.17
C ARG A 269 2.38 -12.50 6.66
N SER A 270 1.29 -12.13 5.97
CA SER A 270 1.32 -11.91 4.52
C SER A 270 2.24 -10.76 4.13
N LEU A 271 2.20 -9.67 4.90
CA LEU A 271 3.12 -8.54 4.67
C LEU A 271 4.56 -8.94 4.94
N ALA A 272 4.86 -9.51 6.12
CA ALA A 272 6.22 -9.96 6.46
C ALA A 272 6.72 -11.03 5.49
N GLY A 273 5.89 -12.00 5.12
CA GLY A 273 6.23 -13.04 4.14
C GLY A 273 6.52 -12.51 2.75
N PHE A 274 5.75 -11.51 2.29
CA PHE A 274 5.99 -10.84 1.02
C PHE A 274 7.35 -10.14 0.98
N TYR A 275 7.68 -9.38 2.02
CA TYR A 275 8.97 -8.68 2.09
C TYR A 275 10.14 -9.63 2.31
N ALA A 276 9.97 -10.74 3.05
CA ALA A 276 10.96 -11.81 3.13
C ALA A 276 11.21 -12.45 1.77
N GLY A 277 10.15 -12.72 0.98
CA GLY A 277 10.28 -13.24 -0.37
C GLY A 277 10.92 -12.28 -1.38
N LEU A 278 11.01 -10.99 -1.08
CA LEU A 278 11.83 -10.03 -1.82
C LEU A 278 13.30 -10.12 -1.41
N LEU A 279 13.59 -10.30 -0.11
CA LEU A 279 14.96 -10.37 0.40
C LEU A 279 15.66 -11.67 -0.02
N ASP A 280 14.94 -12.80 -0.04
CA ASP A 280 15.50 -14.12 -0.39
C ASP A 280 15.53 -14.40 -1.91
N GLY A 281 15.03 -13.48 -2.73
CA GLY A 281 14.99 -13.61 -4.17
C GLY A 281 13.86 -14.48 -4.74
N SER A 282 12.94 -14.99 -3.90
CA SER A 282 11.82 -15.83 -4.35
C SER A 282 10.83 -15.11 -5.25
N LEU A 283 10.72 -13.78 -5.15
CA LEU A 283 9.80 -12.96 -5.93
C LEU A 283 10.48 -12.22 -7.08
N LEU A 284 11.66 -11.68 -6.86
CA LEU A 284 12.44 -10.92 -7.84
C LEU A 284 13.93 -11.29 -7.70
N GLU A 285 14.62 -11.41 -8.81
CA GLU A 285 16.07 -11.53 -8.79
C GLU A 285 16.73 -10.22 -8.30
N SER A 286 17.96 -10.31 -7.80
CA SER A 286 18.68 -9.21 -7.14
C SER A 286 18.73 -7.93 -7.98
N GLU A 287 18.99 -8.02 -9.28
CA GLU A 287 19.02 -6.86 -10.18
C GLU A 287 17.66 -6.14 -10.26
N MET A 288 16.58 -6.91 -10.30
CA MET A 288 15.24 -6.35 -10.34
C MET A 288 14.81 -5.78 -8.97
N LEU A 289 15.27 -6.37 -7.86
CA LEU A 289 15.08 -5.81 -6.52
C LEU A 289 15.84 -4.49 -6.36
N GLU A 290 17.07 -4.40 -6.87
CA GLU A 290 17.83 -3.15 -6.91
C GLU A 290 17.11 -2.08 -7.73
N GLU A 291 16.51 -2.45 -8.86
CA GLU A 291 15.72 -1.54 -9.68
C GLU A 291 14.45 -1.08 -8.96
N LEU A 292 13.74 -1.98 -8.27
CA LEU A 292 12.56 -1.65 -7.46
C LEU A 292 12.91 -0.64 -6.36
N THR A 293 14.05 -0.80 -5.69
CA THR A 293 14.46 -0.02 -4.51
C THR A 293 15.35 1.18 -4.85
N ARG A 294 15.74 1.36 -6.12
CA ARG A 294 16.44 2.57 -6.58
C ARG A 294 15.54 3.79 -6.40
N GLU A 295 16.13 4.94 -6.07
CA GLU A 295 15.43 6.21 -6.04
C GLU A 295 15.03 6.65 -7.46
N HIS A 296 13.73 6.73 -7.72
CA HIS A 296 13.16 7.20 -8.99
C HIS A 296 12.46 8.55 -8.83
N SER A 297 11.91 8.84 -7.66
CA SER A 297 11.25 10.10 -7.36
C SER A 297 11.65 10.60 -5.99
N LEU A 298 12.06 11.86 -5.91
CA LEU A 298 12.40 12.56 -4.66
C LEU A 298 11.99 14.03 -4.76
N GLY A 299 11.36 14.54 -3.73
CA GLY A 299 11.01 15.97 -3.62
C GLY A 299 9.58 16.21 -3.16
N ASP A 300 9.06 17.39 -3.44
CA ASP A 300 7.72 17.81 -3.03
C ASP A 300 6.67 17.06 -3.86
N ASP A 301 5.89 16.25 -3.18
CA ASP A 301 4.79 15.49 -3.77
C ASP A 301 3.58 16.41 -4.00
N LYS A 302 3.18 16.52 -5.27
CA LYS A 302 2.11 17.43 -5.71
C LYS A 302 0.72 17.00 -5.21
N THR A 303 0.58 15.74 -4.79
CA THR A 303 -0.70 15.17 -4.29
C THR A 303 -0.74 15.13 -2.77
N LEU A 304 0.33 14.63 -2.11
CA LEU A 304 0.38 14.50 -0.65
C LEU A 304 0.78 15.79 0.07
N LEU A 305 1.26 16.79 -0.66
CA LEU A 305 1.67 18.11 -0.15
C LEU A 305 2.76 18.01 0.94
N THR A 306 3.61 17.02 0.81
CA THR A 306 4.77 16.79 1.67
C THR A 306 5.89 16.19 0.84
N ARG A 307 7.11 16.17 1.37
CA ARG A 307 8.23 15.52 0.68
C ARG A 307 8.07 14.01 0.70
N THR A 308 8.28 13.37 -0.45
CA THR A 308 8.25 11.91 -0.60
C THR A 308 9.44 11.40 -1.40
N ARG A 309 9.75 10.12 -1.22
CA ARG A 309 10.82 9.40 -1.89
C ARG A 309 10.33 8.02 -2.31
N PHE A 310 10.34 7.76 -3.62
CA PHE A 310 9.82 6.50 -4.17
C PHE A 310 10.86 5.75 -4.99
N GLY A 311 10.81 4.43 -4.85
CA GLY A 311 11.25 3.46 -5.83
C GLY A 311 10.14 3.13 -6.83
N LEU A 312 10.14 1.92 -7.39
CA LEU A 312 9.07 1.45 -8.28
C LEU A 312 7.93 0.82 -7.46
N GLY A 313 6.93 1.62 -7.09
CA GLY A 313 5.76 1.17 -6.31
C GLY A 313 6.04 0.87 -4.85
N CYS A 314 7.16 1.36 -4.32
CA CYS A 314 7.48 1.36 -2.90
C CYS A 314 7.94 2.75 -2.45
N MET A 315 7.77 3.07 -1.18
CA MET A 315 8.40 4.20 -0.53
C MET A 315 9.79 3.79 -0.02
N LEU A 316 10.74 4.73 -0.07
CA LEU A 316 12.08 4.58 0.47
C LEU A 316 12.21 5.37 1.76
N ASP A 317 13.11 4.95 2.64
CA ASP A 317 13.32 5.61 3.94
C ASP A 317 13.72 7.08 3.78
N GLN A 318 13.16 7.97 4.62
CA GLN A 318 13.43 9.41 4.64
C GLN A 318 13.55 9.89 6.10
N PRO A 319 14.72 9.77 6.72
CA PRO A 319 14.90 10.11 8.14
C PRO A 319 14.70 11.60 8.43
N ASP A 320 14.91 12.46 7.43
CA ASP A 320 14.80 13.93 7.58
C ASP A 320 13.36 14.45 7.42
N VAL A 321 12.40 13.58 7.14
CA VAL A 321 10.99 13.93 6.98
C VAL A 321 10.17 13.30 8.09
N ALA A 322 9.34 14.11 8.76
CA ALA A 322 8.48 13.62 9.84
C ALA A 322 7.57 12.49 9.35
N ASN A 323 7.52 11.40 10.11
CA ASN A 323 6.73 10.21 9.81
C ASN A 323 7.02 9.58 8.44
N ALA A 324 8.26 9.67 7.95
CA ALA A 324 8.68 9.09 6.67
C ALA A 324 9.87 8.12 6.78
N THR A 325 10.23 7.71 8.00
CA THR A 325 11.25 6.68 8.26
C THR A 325 10.61 5.39 8.75
N TYR A 326 11.13 4.26 8.31
CA TYR A 326 10.76 2.94 8.84
C TYR A 326 11.34 2.67 10.23
N GLY A 327 12.35 3.41 10.65
CA GLY A 327 12.91 3.30 12.00
C GLY A 327 13.95 2.19 12.17
N LEU A 328 14.37 1.54 11.09
CA LEU A 328 15.49 0.56 11.07
C LEU A 328 16.72 1.15 10.39
N GLY A 329 16.86 1.04 9.11
CA GLY A 329 18.03 1.49 8.36
C GLY A 329 17.70 2.32 7.12
N PRO A 330 18.69 3.04 6.57
CA PRO A 330 18.47 3.97 5.45
C PRO A 330 18.15 3.25 4.13
N ARG A 331 18.37 1.95 4.05
CA ARG A 331 18.00 1.11 2.90
C ARG A 331 16.65 0.44 3.06
N ALA A 332 15.94 0.70 4.15
CA ALA A 332 14.59 0.18 4.34
C ALA A 332 13.65 0.68 3.24
N PHE A 333 12.81 -0.21 2.73
CA PHE A 333 11.84 0.07 1.68
C PHE A 333 10.55 -0.71 1.93
N GLY A 334 9.43 -0.14 1.52
CA GLY A 334 8.13 -0.78 1.71
C GLY A 334 6.99 0.14 1.33
N HIS A 335 5.82 -0.08 1.91
CA HIS A 335 4.71 0.84 1.70
C HIS A 335 3.78 0.91 2.92
N PRO A 336 3.48 2.11 3.44
CA PRO A 336 2.43 2.29 4.41
C PRO A 336 1.04 2.21 3.75
N GLY A 337 0.08 1.64 4.48
CA GLY A 337 -1.34 1.75 4.18
C GLY A 337 -1.97 2.94 4.90
N ALA A 338 -3.02 3.50 4.33
CA ALA A 338 -3.77 4.56 4.99
C ALA A 338 -4.23 4.11 6.38
N GLY A 339 -3.93 4.92 7.39
CA GLY A 339 -4.38 4.67 8.76
C GLY A 339 -3.48 3.78 9.62
N GLY A 340 -2.36 3.22 9.11
CA GLY A 340 -1.35 2.65 9.99
C GLY A 340 -0.83 1.27 9.67
N SER A 341 -1.53 0.44 8.88
CA SER A 341 -0.93 -0.81 8.39
C SER A 341 0.30 -0.51 7.57
N ILE A 342 1.34 -1.35 7.68
CA ILE A 342 2.60 -1.15 6.97
C ILE A 342 3.30 -2.48 6.75
N GLY A 343 3.91 -2.64 5.58
CA GLY A 343 4.87 -3.68 5.30
C GLY A 343 6.16 -3.08 4.77
N PHE A 344 7.30 -3.59 5.21
CA PHE A 344 8.60 -3.16 4.73
C PHE A 344 9.70 -4.19 4.98
N ALA A 345 10.83 -4.02 4.29
CA ALA A 345 12.06 -4.76 4.53
C ALA A 345 13.23 -3.81 4.82
N ASP A 346 14.19 -4.29 5.59
CA ASP A 346 15.55 -3.74 5.71
C ASP A 346 16.55 -4.79 5.22
N PRO A 347 17.12 -4.63 4.02
CA PRO A 347 18.05 -5.61 3.45
C PRO A 347 19.41 -5.67 4.17
N GLU A 348 19.80 -4.62 4.92
CA GLU A 348 21.06 -4.61 5.65
C GLU A 348 21.00 -5.46 6.92
N ARG A 349 19.80 -5.64 7.47
CA ARG A 349 19.53 -6.43 8.68
C ARG A 349 18.84 -7.75 8.40
N ASP A 350 18.51 -7.99 7.14
CA ASP A 350 17.69 -9.14 6.70
C ASP A 350 16.37 -9.24 7.50
N VAL A 351 15.68 -8.09 7.61
CA VAL A 351 14.42 -7.96 8.36
C VAL A 351 13.27 -7.73 7.42
N ALA A 352 12.21 -8.49 7.59
CA ALA A 352 10.90 -8.24 7.00
C ALA A 352 9.85 -8.01 8.09
N PHE A 353 9.07 -6.94 7.94
CA PHE A 353 8.14 -6.43 8.95
C PHE A 353 6.74 -6.27 8.36
N GLY A 354 5.73 -6.76 9.07
CA GLY A 354 4.33 -6.57 8.75
C GLY A 354 3.54 -6.17 9.99
N PHE A 355 2.92 -4.99 9.95
CA PHE A 355 1.97 -4.51 10.97
C PHE A 355 0.63 -4.21 10.34
N VAL A 356 -0.44 -4.72 10.92
CA VAL A 356 -1.83 -4.55 10.44
C VAL A 356 -2.70 -4.08 11.59
N THR A 357 -3.54 -3.09 11.34
CA THR A 357 -4.51 -2.58 12.32
C THR A 357 -5.85 -2.27 11.65
N ASN A 358 -6.94 -2.34 12.39
CA ASN A 358 -8.25 -1.89 11.95
C ASN A 358 -8.66 -0.53 12.53
N THR A 359 -7.78 0.14 13.27
CA THR A 359 -7.98 1.50 13.78
C THR A 359 -7.16 2.50 12.96
N LEU A 360 -7.83 3.31 12.15
CA LEU A 360 -7.14 4.26 11.28
C LEU A 360 -6.64 5.48 12.05
N GLY A 361 -5.32 5.68 12.04
CA GLY A 361 -4.66 6.91 12.46
C GLY A 361 -4.73 8.00 11.38
N PRO A 362 -4.57 9.28 11.74
CA PRO A 362 -4.69 10.41 10.81
C PRO A 362 -3.34 10.86 10.24
N TYR A 363 -2.50 9.94 9.79
CA TYR A 363 -1.17 10.24 9.25
C TYR A 363 -1.13 10.02 7.74
N VAL A 364 -0.43 10.91 7.03
CA VAL A 364 -0.34 10.84 5.55
C VAL A 364 0.65 9.78 5.10
N LEU A 365 1.78 9.66 5.80
CA LEU A 365 2.83 8.71 5.49
C LEU A 365 2.80 7.53 6.47
N MET A 366 3.77 7.45 7.36
CA MET A 366 3.87 6.32 8.29
C MET A 366 3.24 6.67 9.64
N ASP A 367 2.52 5.72 10.19
CA ASP A 367 1.89 5.85 11.51
C ASP A 367 2.94 5.68 12.63
N PRO A 368 2.97 6.56 13.63
CA PRO A 368 3.90 6.46 14.75
C PRO A 368 3.85 5.15 15.54
N ARG A 369 2.71 4.43 15.53
CA ARG A 369 2.59 3.10 16.16
C ARG A 369 3.56 2.12 15.53
N ALA A 370 3.53 1.98 14.21
CA ALA A 370 4.43 1.10 13.48
C ALA A 370 5.89 1.54 13.60
N GLN A 371 6.17 2.84 13.53
CA GLN A 371 7.52 3.38 13.71
C GLN A 371 8.08 3.09 15.12
N LYS A 372 7.25 3.18 16.17
CA LYS A 372 7.66 2.84 17.53
C LYS A 372 8.06 1.37 17.63
N LEU A 373 7.25 0.46 17.08
CA LEU A 373 7.55 -0.96 17.06
C LEU A 373 8.86 -1.27 16.33
N ALA A 374 9.08 -0.65 15.16
CA ALA A 374 10.30 -0.82 14.39
C ALA A 374 11.57 -0.28 15.11
N ARG A 375 11.46 0.87 15.80
CA ARG A 375 12.57 1.41 16.59
C ARG A 375 12.92 0.52 17.78
N VAL A 376 11.91 -0.08 18.45
CA VAL A 376 12.17 -1.06 19.52
C VAL A 376 12.81 -2.32 18.94
N LEU A 377 12.33 -2.80 17.78
CA LEU A 377 12.96 -3.91 17.07
C LEU A 377 14.44 -3.64 16.79
N ALA A 378 14.79 -2.42 16.35
CA ALA A 378 16.19 -2.04 16.10
C ALA A 378 17.11 -2.18 17.31
N THR A 379 16.57 -2.15 18.52
CA THR A 379 17.35 -2.37 19.76
C THR A 379 17.54 -3.83 20.14
N CYS A 380 16.82 -4.74 19.45
CA CYS A 380 16.86 -6.18 19.69
C CYS A 380 17.73 -6.92 18.64
N LEU A 381 18.09 -6.24 17.53
CA LEU A 381 18.91 -6.77 16.45
C LEU A 381 20.40 -6.52 16.68
#